data_565ad7c8a442c13071a0c5e72f5165b2
#
_entry.id   565ad7c8a442c13071a0c5e72f5165b2
#
_cell.length_a   1.000
_cell.length_b   1.000
_cell.length_c   1.000
_cell.angle_alpha   90.00
_cell.angle_beta   90.00
_cell.angle_gamma   90.00
#
_symmetry.space_group_name_H-M   'P 1'
#
loop_
_entity.id
_entity.type
_entity.pdbx_description
1 polymer ?
#
loop_
_entity_poly.entity_id
_entity_poly.type
_entity_poly.pdbx_seq_one_letter_code
_entity_poly.pdbx_strand_id
1 'polypeptide(L)'
;MKLFKTVDEKFAEIGFVKVEENEYGATYKRKVDKYNYIQTLALLHKASGRHLIQSYDADLMDEKKIGNTCVGLTMYEAKLCVKKMKQMGWKVKDGIRK
;
A
#
# COMPACT_ATOMS: atom_id res chain seq x y z
N MET A 1 -8.91 -6.35 25.95
CA MET A 1 -9.66 -5.84 24.78
C MET A 1 -9.03 -4.58 24.26
N LYS A 2 -8.88 -4.50 22.93
CA LYS A 2 -8.34 -3.30 22.33
C LYS A 2 -9.45 -2.30 22.06
N LEU A 3 -9.25 -1.08 22.46
CA LEU A 3 -10.20 -0.02 22.15
C LEU A 3 -10.00 0.50 20.72
N PHE A 4 -8.78 0.40 20.22
CA PHE A 4 -8.45 0.89 18.89
C PHE A 4 -7.72 -0.18 18.10
N LYS A 5 -8.01 -0.23 16.82
CA LYS A 5 -7.33 -1.18 15.94
C LYS A 5 -6.07 -0.58 15.38
N THR A 6 -5.07 -1.42 15.17
CA THR A 6 -3.86 -0.97 14.51
C THR A 6 -4.15 -0.77 13.03
N VAL A 7 -3.24 -0.08 12.34
CA VAL A 7 -3.40 0.13 10.91
C VAL A 7 -3.42 -1.21 10.18
N ASP A 8 -2.54 -2.13 10.58
CA ASP A 8 -2.50 -3.45 9.94
C ASP A 8 -3.79 -4.22 10.15
N GLU A 9 -4.40 -4.08 11.32
CA GLU A 9 -5.69 -4.73 11.57
C GLU A 9 -6.78 -4.14 10.67
N LYS A 10 -6.72 -2.83 10.43
CA LYS A 10 -7.68 -2.20 9.53
C LYS A 10 -7.49 -2.65 8.09
N PHE A 11 -6.24 -2.83 7.66
CA PHE A 11 -5.98 -3.41 6.35
C PHE A 11 -6.54 -4.81 6.25
N ALA A 12 -6.37 -5.61 7.31
CA ALA A 12 -6.88 -6.98 7.30
C ALA A 12 -8.40 -7.01 7.18
N GLU A 13 -9.08 -6.05 7.78
CA GLU A 13 -10.53 -6.00 7.72
C GLU A 13 -11.04 -5.83 6.29
N ILE A 14 -10.27 -5.20 5.43
CA ILE A 14 -10.68 -5.02 4.05
C ILE A 14 -9.97 -5.98 3.12
N GLY A 15 -9.38 -7.04 3.70
CA GLY A 15 -8.87 -8.14 2.92
C GLY A 15 -7.38 -8.12 2.60
N PHE A 16 -6.67 -7.08 3.02
CA PHE A 16 -5.23 -7.03 2.76
C PHE A 16 -4.46 -7.80 3.82
N VAL A 17 -3.53 -8.62 3.36
CA VAL A 17 -2.63 -9.37 4.22
C VAL A 17 -1.24 -8.82 4.04
N LYS A 18 -0.60 -8.48 5.16
CA LYS A 18 0.77 -7.97 5.09
C LYS A 18 1.71 -9.13 4.76
N VAL A 19 2.51 -8.99 3.71
CA VAL A 19 3.45 -10.02 3.31
C VAL A 19 4.88 -9.65 3.59
N GLU A 20 5.17 -8.37 3.78
CA GLU A 20 6.51 -7.93 4.08
C GLU A 20 6.50 -6.55 4.71
N GLU A 21 7.40 -6.33 5.64
CA GLU A 21 7.62 -5.00 6.20
C GLU A 21 9.06 -4.91 6.65
N ASN A 22 9.75 -3.84 6.24
CA ASN A 22 11.11 -3.59 6.66
C ASN A 22 11.36 -2.09 6.59
N GLU A 23 12.61 -1.68 6.76
CA GLU A 23 12.93 -0.25 6.79
C GLU A 23 12.69 0.42 5.44
N TYR A 24 12.55 -0.35 4.37
CA TYR A 24 12.35 0.21 3.04
C TYR A 24 10.89 0.26 2.63
N GLY A 25 10.01 -0.35 3.39
CA GLY A 25 8.61 -0.29 3.05
C GLY A 25 7.79 -1.43 3.61
N ALA A 26 6.55 -1.48 3.17
CA ALA A 26 5.62 -2.53 3.56
C ALA A 26 4.80 -2.93 2.35
N THR A 27 4.52 -4.21 2.24
CA THR A 27 3.77 -4.75 1.11
C THR A 27 2.59 -5.56 1.62
N TYR A 28 1.44 -5.32 1.04
CA TYR A 28 0.20 -6.02 1.37
C TYR A 28 -0.38 -6.61 0.10
N LYS A 29 -1.12 -7.71 0.23
CA LYS A 29 -1.79 -8.31 -0.91
C LYS A 29 -3.23 -8.63 -0.57
N ARG A 30 -4.10 -8.50 -1.56
CA ARG A 30 -5.51 -8.81 -1.41
C ARG A 30 -6.01 -9.50 -2.66
N LYS A 31 -6.70 -10.63 -2.49
CA LYS A 31 -7.31 -11.30 -3.63
C LYS A 31 -8.63 -10.62 -3.96
N VAL A 32 -8.79 -10.23 -5.20
CA VAL A 32 -10.02 -9.61 -5.67
C VAL A 32 -10.81 -10.67 -6.43
N ASP A 33 -11.71 -11.35 -5.73
CA ASP A 33 -12.43 -12.50 -6.28
C ASP A 33 -13.27 -12.14 -7.49
N LYS A 34 -13.87 -10.97 -7.46
CA LYS A 34 -14.78 -10.57 -8.54
C LYS A 34 -14.08 -10.59 -9.90
N TYR A 35 -12.82 -10.20 -9.94
CA TYR A 35 -12.06 -10.14 -11.17
C TYR A 35 -10.92 -11.13 -11.22
N ASN A 36 -10.83 -11.97 -10.19
CA ASN A 36 -9.85 -13.05 -10.13
C ASN A 36 -8.40 -12.58 -10.34
N TYR A 37 -8.01 -11.59 -9.56
CA TYR A 37 -6.62 -11.16 -9.58
C TYR A 37 -6.16 -10.83 -8.16
N ILE A 38 -4.84 -10.67 -8.00
CA ILE A 38 -4.26 -10.32 -6.71
C ILE A 38 -3.75 -8.89 -6.79
N GLN A 39 -4.30 -8.04 -5.94
CA GLN A 39 -3.87 -6.66 -5.85
C GLN A 39 -2.69 -6.57 -4.88
N THR A 40 -1.60 -5.99 -5.34
CA THR A 40 -0.44 -5.76 -4.51
C THR A 40 -0.37 -4.27 -4.16
N LEU A 41 -0.29 -3.99 -2.88
CA LEU A 41 -0.20 -2.62 -2.38
C LEU A 41 1.17 -2.46 -1.74
N ALA A 42 2.00 -1.60 -2.30
CA ALA A 42 3.36 -1.43 -1.81
C ALA A 42 3.57 0.01 -1.35
N LEU A 43 4.06 0.15 -0.14
CA LEU A 43 4.45 1.44 0.42
C LEU A 43 5.97 1.49 0.38
N LEU A 44 6.52 2.44 -0.36
CA LEU A 44 7.97 2.48 -0.60
C LEU A 44 8.58 3.71 0.02
N HIS A 45 9.59 3.48 0.85
CA HIS A 45 10.35 4.55 1.48
C HIS A 45 11.40 5.08 0.52
N LYS A 46 11.45 6.40 0.38
CA LYS A 46 12.45 7.03 -0.48
C LYS A 46 13.30 7.99 0.36
N ALA A 47 14.59 7.95 0.11
CA ALA A 47 15.51 8.80 0.85
C ALA A 47 15.18 10.29 0.67
N SER A 48 14.59 10.64 -0.46
CA SER A 48 14.23 12.03 -0.72
C SER A 48 13.06 12.52 0.12
N GLY A 49 12.34 11.60 0.78
CA GLY A 49 11.14 11.95 1.52
C GLY A 49 9.89 11.93 0.67
N ARG A 50 10.03 11.64 -0.61
CA ARG A 50 8.86 11.52 -1.50
C ARG A 50 8.49 10.05 -1.61
N HIS A 51 7.84 9.57 -0.57
CA HIS A 51 7.49 8.16 -0.49
C HIS A 51 6.38 7.82 -1.47
N LEU A 52 6.35 6.58 -1.91
CA LEU A 52 5.43 6.15 -2.94
C LEU A 52 4.43 5.14 -2.42
N ILE A 53 3.22 5.23 -2.96
CA ILE A 53 2.19 4.22 -2.76
C ILE A 53 1.91 3.63 -4.13
N GLN A 54 2.11 2.33 -4.27
CA GLN A 54 1.85 1.64 -5.53
C GLN A 54 0.78 0.58 -5.31
N SER A 55 -0.15 0.48 -6.26
CA SER A 55 -1.18 -0.54 -6.23
C SER A 55 -1.28 -1.11 -7.63
N TYR A 56 -1.10 -2.42 -7.76
CA TYR A 56 -1.04 -3.03 -9.09
C TYR A 56 -1.47 -4.49 -9.05
N ASP A 57 -1.73 -5.01 -10.25
CA ASP A 57 -2.05 -6.41 -10.44
C ASP A 57 -0.76 -7.15 -10.71
N ALA A 58 -0.33 -7.94 -9.74
CA ALA A 58 0.95 -8.62 -9.83
C ALA A 58 1.00 -9.62 -10.99
N ASP A 59 -0.13 -10.26 -11.28
CA ASP A 59 -0.15 -11.24 -12.36
C ASP A 59 0.10 -10.60 -13.71
N LEU A 60 -0.53 -9.46 -13.95
CA LEU A 60 -0.30 -8.76 -15.22
C LEU A 60 1.15 -8.26 -15.30
N MET A 61 1.69 -7.84 -14.18
CA MET A 61 3.06 -7.37 -14.17
C MET A 61 4.03 -8.50 -14.49
N ASP A 62 3.79 -9.68 -13.91
CA ASP A 62 4.65 -10.82 -14.15
C ASP A 62 4.61 -11.29 -15.60
N GLU A 63 3.47 -11.19 -16.21
CA GLU A 63 3.34 -11.60 -17.60
C GLU A 63 3.91 -10.58 -18.57
N LYS A 64 4.28 -9.43 -18.04
CA LYS A 64 4.84 -8.36 -18.84
C LYS A 64 3.92 -7.93 -19.96
N LYS A 65 2.65 -8.01 -19.70
CA LYS A 65 1.68 -7.58 -20.69
C LYS A 65 1.74 -6.08 -20.83
N ILE A 66 1.47 -5.65 -22.01
CA ILE A 66 1.40 -4.24 -22.27
C ILE A 66 0.10 -3.74 -21.69
N GLY A 67 0.16 -2.61 -21.07
CA GLY A 67 -1.04 -2.00 -20.58
C GLY A 67 -0.89 -1.55 -19.16
N ASN A 68 -1.98 -1.06 -18.66
CA ASN A 68 -2.01 -0.45 -17.34
C ASN A 68 -2.28 -1.51 -16.29
N THR A 69 -1.31 -1.76 -15.43
CA THR A 69 -1.48 -2.71 -14.33
C THR A 69 -1.88 -2.03 -13.03
N CYS A 70 -2.04 -0.72 -13.05
CA CYS A 70 -2.40 0.01 -11.84
C CYS A 70 -3.80 -0.33 -11.38
N VAL A 71 -3.96 -0.43 -10.09
CA VAL A 71 -5.26 -0.67 -9.47
C VAL A 71 -5.56 0.53 -8.58
N GLY A 72 -6.72 1.14 -8.76
CA GLY A 72 -7.07 2.31 -7.98
C GLY A 72 -7.24 2.01 -6.51
N LEU A 73 -7.08 3.03 -5.70
CA LEU A 73 -7.31 2.95 -4.27
C LEU A 73 -8.51 3.82 -3.89
N THR A 74 -9.31 3.33 -2.96
CA THR A 74 -10.36 4.18 -2.41
C THR A 74 -9.72 5.21 -1.47
N MET A 75 -10.49 6.25 -1.13
CA MET A 75 -9.99 7.23 -0.19
C MET A 75 -9.63 6.59 1.15
N TYR A 76 -10.44 5.63 1.58
CA TYR A 76 -10.18 4.95 2.84
C TYR A 76 -8.86 4.20 2.78
N GLU A 77 -8.63 3.48 1.69
CA GLU A 77 -7.38 2.74 1.51
C GLU A 77 -6.18 3.67 1.47
N ALA A 78 -6.31 4.79 0.77
CA ALA A 78 -5.23 5.76 0.71
C ALA A 78 -4.93 6.35 2.09
N LYS A 79 -5.96 6.61 2.86
CA LYS A 79 -5.76 7.11 4.22
C LYS A 79 -5.04 6.11 5.10
N LEU A 80 -5.35 4.83 4.95
CA LEU A 80 -4.65 3.81 5.71
C LEU A 80 -3.17 3.76 5.33
N CYS A 81 -2.87 3.92 4.04
CA CYS A 81 -1.49 3.96 3.59
C CYS A 81 -0.73 5.10 4.25
N VAL A 82 -1.32 6.27 4.26
CA VAL A 82 -0.67 7.44 4.88
C VAL A 82 -0.47 7.22 6.37
N LYS A 83 -1.48 6.65 7.04
CA LYS A 83 -1.35 6.35 8.47
C LYS A 83 -0.22 5.35 8.73
N LYS A 84 -0.11 4.34 7.88
CA LYS A 84 0.96 3.35 8.05
C LYS A 84 2.32 3.99 7.90
N MET A 85 2.48 4.86 6.90
CA MET A 85 3.74 5.54 6.68
C MET A 85 4.10 6.42 7.88
N LYS A 86 3.13 7.11 8.44
CA LYS A 86 3.37 7.92 9.63
C LYS A 86 3.73 7.06 10.82
N GLN A 87 3.07 5.92 10.97
CA GLN A 87 3.37 5.00 12.05
C GLN A 87 4.80 4.48 11.95
N MET A 88 5.29 4.28 10.73
CA MET A 88 6.65 3.81 10.51
C MET A 88 7.68 4.93 10.68
N GLY A 89 7.22 6.14 10.96
CA GLY A 89 8.12 7.25 11.21
C GLY A 89 8.64 7.93 9.97
N TRP A 90 8.04 7.67 8.82
CA TRP A 90 8.50 8.29 7.59
C TRP A 90 8.09 9.76 7.57
N LYS A 91 9.05 10.61 7.24
CA LYS A 91 8.78 12.03 7.13
C LYS A 91 8.49 12.37 5.68
N VAL A 92 7.52 13.24 5.51
CA VAL A 92 7.13 13.65 4.18
C VAL A 92 7.86 14.92 3.81
N LYS A 93 8.52 14.89 2.68
CA LYS A 93 9.11 16.09 2.11
C LYS A 93 8.45 16.32 0.78
N ASP A 94 7.27 16.88 0.87
CA ASP A 94 6.59 17.15 -0.32
C ASP A 94 7.09 18.40 -0.87
N GLY A 95 7.65 18.41 -1.82
CA GLY A 95 8.22 19.45 -2.43
C GLY A 95 7.79 20.86 -2.25
N ILE A 96 7.05 21.15 -1.46
CA ILE A 96 6.69 22.48 -1.40
C ILE A 96 7.20 23.17 -0.25
N ARG A 97 7.71 23.53 -0.13
CA ARG A 97 7.88 24.12 0.74
C ARG A 97 8.10 25.12 0.75
N LYS A 98 8.01 25.55 0.89
CA LYS A 98 8.16 26.47 0.83
C LYS A 98 8.34 27.06 1.52
#